data_79b12ffeaa896bfd1aff77921a97f663
#
_entry.id   79b12ffeaa896bfd1aff77921a97f663
#
_cell.length_a   1.000
_cell.length_b   1.000
_cell.length_c   1.000
_cell.angle_alpha   90.00
_cell.angle_beta   90.00
_cell.angle_gamma   90.00
#
_symmetry.space_group_name_H-M   'P 1'
#
loop_
_entity.id
_entity.type
_entity.pdbx_description
1 polymer ?
#
loop_
_entity_poly.entity_id
_entity_poly.type
_entity_poly.pdbx_seq_one_letter_code
_entity_poly.pdbx_strand_id
1 'polypeptide(L)'
;MSDRDDEEIKIADDFRRQLQERFPAYEGDRTKDDVLDWVKGNPKLEEFISTLGENARKELLDEMQVELEATPLPNPRDEPFTHRIVQELCNTIESACRRAGVPLRGGVAYGVSPTFALNAEQHHVPTTGTSVVELSAGFISFCSHLSKALSWSIPHESAGNSLKLDRQPAQVLKRIGGDSELKRLWLELFGAYAYGEGPLSVEMRIVPHPYSLTRMLLLRAFELFAVAHEYAHHVAEHGAMESLGVGGDPEASSKEIEADMFAISLCRYIEQEGKQPNIFLVSGAAPVVLLKCLDYVRRTRKIFAGRDSSEETSSTHPETEERVLAFDSYVDGIPPGLAVNFQRTRHDFCAVIDSVWTKLRPLYLLMYEDGLRVEDSPVAWLPGSLG
;
A
#
# COMPACT_ATOMS: atom_id res chain seq x y z
N MET A 1 -27.09 3.00 -9.63
CA MET A 1 -26.46 2.34 -10.79
C MET A 1 -27.56 2.02 -11.79
N SER A 2 -27.29 2.12 -13.07
CA SER A 2 -28.22 1.72 -14.13
C SER A 2 -28.01 0.24 -14.45
N ASP A 3 -29.00 -0.42 -15.11
CA ASP A 3 -28.83 -1.82 -15.57
C ASP A 3 -27.58 -2.00 -16.46
N ARG A 4 -27.16 -0.95 -17.15
CA ARG A 4 -25.95 -0.92 -17.98
C ARG A 4 -24.68 -0.95 -17.12
N ASP A 5 -24.66 -0.22 -16.01
CA ASP A 5 -23.50 -0.20 -15.10
C ASP A 5 -23.27 -1.60 -14.48
N ASP A 6 -24.35 -2.31 -14.13
CA ASP A 6 -24.28 -3.67 -13.59
C ASP A 6 -23.75 -4.70 -14.61
N GLU A 7 -24.06 -4.52 -15.91
CA GLU A 7 -23.53 -5.37 -16.99
C GLU A 7 -22.05 -5.08 -17.26
N GLU A 8 -21.64 -3.81 -17.28
CA GLU A 8 -20.25 -3.43 -17.48
C GLU A 8 -19.36 -3.89 -16.31
N ILE A 9 -19.83 -3.86 -15.06
CA ILE A 9 -19.10 -4.41 -13.91
C ILE A 9 -18.88 -5.92 -14.05
N LYS A 10 -19.84 -6.70 -14.54
CA LYS A 10 -19.66 -8.12 -14.81
C LYS A 10 -18.58 -8.39 -15.85
N ILE A 11 -18.52 -7.56 -16.90
CA ILE A 11 -17.45 -7.65 -17.91
C ILE A 11 -16.10 -7.37 -17.26
N ALA A 12 -16.02 -6.38 -16.36
CA ALA A 12 -14.79 -6.07 -15.63
C ALA A 12 -14.36 -7.21 -14.68
N ASP A 13 -15.30 -7.85 -13.98
CA ASP A 13 -15.01 -9.04 -13.16
C ASP A 13 -14.51 -10.23 -14.00
N ASP A 14 -15.10 -10.45 -15.17
CA ASP A 14 -14.65 -11.51 -16.09
C ASP A 14 -13.26 -11.20 -16.66
N PHE A 15 -12.99 -9.94 -17.01
CA PHE A 15 -11.67 -9.49 -17.44
C PHE A 15 -10.63 -9.68 -16.34
N ARG A 16 -10.96 -9.33 -15.09
CA ARG A 16 -10.11 -9.56 -13.94
C ARG A 16 -9.77 -11.05 -13.76
N ARG A 17 -10.74 -11.95 -13.90
CA ARG A 17 -10.48 -13.41 -13.86
C ARG A 17 -9.47 -13.83 -14.93
N GLN A 18 -9.58 -13.31 -16.14
CA GLN A 18 -8.63 -13.59 -17.22
C GLN A 18 -7.22 -13.05 -16.91
N LEU A 19 -7.09 -11.87 -16.29
CA LEU A 19 -5.80 -11.36 -15.81
C LEU A 19 -5.18 -12.32 -14.79
N GLN A 20 -5.97 -12.75 -13.83
CA GLN A 20 -5.52 -13.68 -12.80
C GLN A 20 -5.11 -15.06 -13.33
N GLU A 21 -5.75 -15.57 -14.39
CA GLU A 21 -5.38 -16.85 -15.03
C GLU A 21 -3.98 -16.83 -15.67
N ARG A 22 -3.44 -15.66 -15.97
CA ARG A 22 -2.10 -15.52 -16.54
C ARG A 22 -0.97 -15.67 -15.51
N PHE A 23 -1.28 -15.62 -14.21
CA PHE A 23 -0.28 -15.75 -13.16
C PHE A 23 -0.18 -17.17 -12.62
N PRO A 24 1.00 -17.85 -12.71
CA PRO A 24 1.18 -19.21 -12.18
C PRO A 24 0.89 -19.37 -10.69
N ALA A 25 0.98 -18.28 -9.92
CA ALA A 25 0.71 -18.27 -8.48
C ALA A 25 -0.76 -18.56 -8.11
N TYR A 26 -1.66 -18.54 -9.09
CA TYR A 26 -3.07 -18.90 -8.91
C TYR A 26 -3.32 -20.41 -9.04
N GLU A 27 -2.45 -21.27 -8.55
CA GLU A 27 -2.69 -22.68 -8.50
C GLU A 27 -3.78 -23.02 -7.48
N GLY A 28 -5.02 -23.12 -7.97
CA GLY A 28 -6.19 -23.59 -7.24
C GLY A 28 -7.06 -22.50 -6.62
N ASP A 29 -8.35 -22.76 -6.58
CA ASP A 29 -9.33 -21.95 -5.86
C ASP A 29 -9.09 -22.14 -4.36
N ARG A 30 -8.80 -21.05 -3.65
CA ARG A 30 -8.75 -21.07 -2.17
C ARG A 30 -10.17 -21.04 -1.66
N THR A 31 -10.55 -22.08 -0.96
CA THR A 31 -11.85 -22.12 -0.29
C THR A 31 -11.80 -21.34 1.03
N LYS A 32 -12.96 -20.94 1.53
CA LYS A 32 -13.07 -20.33 2.87
C LYS A 32 -12.53 -21.27 3.96
N ASP A 33 -12.69 -22.58 3.77
CA ASP A 33 -12.17 -23.60 4.67
C ASP A 33 -10.65 -23.63 4.67
N ASP A 34 -9.98 -23.47 3.52
CA ASP A 34 -8.51 -23.39 3.43
C ASP A 34 -7.97 -22.20 4.22
N VAL A 35 -8.68 -21.06 4.20
CA VAL A 35 -8.30 -19.87 4.98
C VAL A 35 -8.47 -20.12 6.47
N LEU A 36 -9.59 -20.72 6.89
CA LEU A 36 -9.82 -21.07 8.29
C LEU A 36 -8.81 -22.10 8.80
N ASP A 37 -8.47 -23.10 7.98
CA ASP A 37 -7.47 -24.10 8.32
C ASP A 37 -6.06 -23.48 8.41
N TRP A 38 -5.73 -22.52 7.53
CA TRP A 38 -4.50 -21.75 7.64
C TRP A 38 -4.47 -20.90 8.92
N VAL A 39 -5.56 -20.23 9.26
CA VAL A 39 -5.68 -19.45 10.51
C VAL A 39 -5.48 -20.34 11.73
N LYS A 40 -6.13 -21.50 11.76
CA LYS A 40 -6.04 -22.46 12.87
C LYS A 40 -4.67 -23.16 12.94
N GLY A 41 -4.02 -23.34 11.78
CA GLY A 41 -2.73 -24.00 11.68
C GLY A 41 -1.51 -23.09 11.75
N ASN A 42 -1.70 -21.76 11.83
CA ASN A 42 -0.59 -20.81 11.88
C ASN A 42 0.00 -20.68 13.29
N PRO A 43 1.24 -21.18 13.57
CA PRO A 43 1.77 -21.20 14.93
C PRO A 43 1.91 -19.82 15.56
N LYS A 44 2.20 -18.79 14.77
CA LYS A 44 2.37 -17.41 15.28
C LYS A 44 1.04 -16.75 15.62
N LEU A 45 0.01 -17.04 14.82
CA LEU A 45 -1.34 -16.60 15.11
C LEU A 45 -1.88 -17.34 16.33
N GLU A 46 -1.61 -18.64 16.45
CA GLU A 46 -1.92 -19.46 17.61
C GLU A 46 -1.23 -18.93 18.89
N GLU A 47 0.06 -18.60 18.82
CA GLU A 47 0.79 -17.95 19.90
C GLU A 47 0.13 -16.62 20.30
N PHE A 48 -0.22 -15.77 19.36
CA PHE A 48 -0.93 -14.52 19.63
C PHE A 48 -2.30 -14.77 20.26
N ILE A 49 -3.12 -15.64 19.66
CA ILE A 49 -4.46 -15.95 20.13
C ILE A 49 -4.41 -16.58 21.53
N SER A 50 -3.39 -17.40 21.82
CA SER A 50 -3.20 -18.00 23.13
C SER A 50 -2.97 -16.97 24.26
N THR A 51 -2.45 -15.78 23.92
CA THR A 51 -2.25 -14.68 24.87
C THR A 51 -3.59 -14.01 25.27
N LEU A 52 -4.67 -14.19 24.50
CA LEU A 52 -5.96 -13.54 24.73
C LEU A 52 -6.85 -14.23 25.76
N GLY A 53 -6.50 -15.45 26.18
CA GLY A 53 -7.34 -16.28 27.02
C GLY A 53 -8.44 -17.03 26.22
N GLU A 54 -8.96 -18.10 26.79
CA GLU A 54 -9.78 -19.09 26.07
C GLU A 54 -11.10 -18.53 25.51
N ASN A 55 -11.77 -17.66 26.26
CA ASN A 55 -13.03 -17.05 25.82
C ASN A 55 -12.83 -16.05 24.67
N ALA A 56 -11.83 -15.16 24.80
CA ALA A 56 -11.51 -14.19 23.75
C ALA A 56 -10.99 -14.87 22.46
N ARG A 57 -10.25 -15.99 22.64
CA ARG A 57 -9.84 -16.84 21.51
C ARG A 57 -11.05 -17.38 20.75
N LYS A 58 -12.02 -17.94 21.46
CA LYS A 58 -13.23 -18.50 20.84
C LYS A 58 -14.03 -17.41 20.15
N GLU A 59 -14.28 -16.29 20.81
CA GLU A 59 -14.99 -15.15 20.25
C GLU A 59 -14.31 -14.67 18.95
N LEU A 60 -12.99 -14.50 18.95
CA LEU A 60 -12.24 -14.06 17.77
C LEU A 60 -12.38 -15.05 16.59
N LEU A 61 -12.26 -16.36 16.85
CA LEU A 61 -12.40 -17.38 15.80
C LEU A 61 -13.83 -17.46 15.28
N ASP A 62 -14.83 -17.35 16.16
CA ASP A 62 -16.24 -17.34 15.78
C ASP A 62 -16.58 -16.08 14.95
N GLU A 63 -16.08 -14.89 15.34
CA GLU A 63 -16.20 -13.65 14.56
C GLU A 63 -15.54 -13.76 13.18
N MET A 64 -14.32 -14.29 13.12
CA MET A 64 -13.62 -14.51 11.85
C MET A 64 -14.40 -15.47 10.94
N GLN A 65 -14.98 -16.52 11.47
CA GLN A 65 -15.80 -17.46 10.69
C GLN A 65 -17.05 -16.78 10.14
N VAL A 66 -17.78 -16.06 11.00
CA VAL A 66 -18.98 -15.30 10.58
C VAL A 66 -18.63 -14.29 9.50
N GLU A 67 -17.51 -13.59 9.62
CA GLU A 67 -17.07 -12.63 8.62
C GLU A 67 -16.71 -13.28 7.29
N LEU A 68 -16.00 -14.42 7.32
CA LEU A 68 -15.69 -15.18 6.12
C LEU A 68 -16.94 -15.68 5.38
N GLU A 69 -17.95 -16.12 6.14
CA GLU A 69 -19.22 -16.58 5.58
C GLU A 69 -20.04 -15.43 4.99
N ALA A 70 -20.00 -14.26 5.61
CA ALA A 70 -20.75 -13.07 5.20
C ALA A 70 -20.16 -12.33 4.00
N THR A 71 -18.87 -12.51 3.71
CA THR A 71 -18.18 -11.77 2.63
C THR A 71 -18.46 -12.43 1.29
N PRO A 72 -19.21 -11.78 0.37
CA PRO A 72 -19.34 -12.28 -0.99
C PRO A 72 -18.00 -12.13 -1.71
N LEU A 73 -17.53 -13.21 -2.32
CA LEU A 73 -16.34 -13.20 -3.14
C LEU A 73 -16.76 -13.22 -4.61
N PRO A 74 -16.56 -12.12 -5.37
CA PRO A 74 -16.83 -12.10 -6.80
C PRO A 74 -15.97 -13.08 -7.57
N ASN A 75 -14.78 -13.38 -7.02
CA ASN A 75 -13.86 -14.35 -7.56
C ASN A 75 -13.45 -15.35 -6.45
N PRO A 76 -13.59 -16.68 -6.69
CA PRO A 76 -13.21 -17.71 -5.71
C PRO A 76 -11.71 -17.74 -5.39
N ARG A 77 -10.89 -17.04 -6.20
CA ARG A 77 -9.45 -16.92 -5.99
C ARG A 77 -9.06 -15.78 -5.05
N ASP A 78 -10.00 -14.92 -4.67
CA ASP A 78 -9.74 -13.86 -3.70
C ASP A 78 -9.58 -14.43 -2.29
N GLU A 79 -8.59 -13.91 -1.57
CA GLU A 79 -8.47 -14.18 -0.15
C GLU A 79 -9.52 -13.31 0.61
N PRO A 80 -10.43 -13.91 1.40
CA PRO A 80 -11.60 -13.22 1.94
C PRO A 80 -11.28 -11.97 2.79
N PHE A 81 -10.25 -12.05 3.64
CA PHE A 81 -9.90 -10.94 4.53
C PHE A 81 -9.31 -9.74 3.78
N THR A 82 -8.39 -10.00 2.87
CA THR A 82 -7.79 -8.93 2.04
C THR A 82 -8.80 -8.36 1.07
N HIS A 83 -9.66 -9.20 0.48
CA HIS A 83 -10.77 -8.72 -0.35
C HIS A 83 -11.68 -7.75 0.42
N ARG A 84 -12.04 -8.08 1.66
CA ARG A 84 -12.84 -7.20 2.50
C ARG A 84 -12.15 -5.84 2.76
N ILE A 85 -10.84 -5.85 3.04
CA ILE A 85 -10.09 -4.60 3.23
C ILE A 85 -10.21 -3.74 1.97
N VAL A 86 -9.95 -4.32 0.80
CA VAL A 86 -10.05 -3.60 -0.48
C VAL A 86 -11.47 -3.11 -0.73
N GLN A 87 -12.49 -3.93 -0.46
CA GLN A 87 -13.89 -3.56 -0.57
C GLN A 87 -14.25 -2.34 0.30
N GLU A 88 -13.82 -2.31 1.55
CA GLU A 88 -14.06 -1.16 2.45
C GLU A 88 -13.37 0.11 1.96
N LEU A 89 -12.15 -0.01 1.42
CA LEU A 89 -11.40 1.11 0.84
C LEU A 89 -12.12 1.64 -0.40
N CYS A 90 -12.47 0.77 -1.34
CA CYS A 90 -13.20 1.13 -2.56
C CYS A 90 -14.55 1.79 -2.24
N ASN A 91 -15.34 1.19 -1.36
CA ASN A 91 -16.62 1.77 -0.92
C ASN A 91 -16.45 3.18 -0.31
N THR A 92 -15.38 3.39 0.46
CA THR A 92 -15.07 4.71 1.03
C THR A 92 -14.78 5.72 -0.06
N ILE A 93 -13.96 5.36 -1.04
CA ILE A 93 -13.56 6.21 -2.17
C ILE A 93 -14.76 6.52 -3.06
N GLU A 94 -15.53 5.50 -3.46
CA GLU A 94 -16.70 5.69 -4.31
C GLU A 94 -17.79 6.56 -3.65
N SER A 95 -17.99 6.37 -2.33
CA SER A 95 -18.89 7.22 -1.58
C SER A 95 -18.41 8.67 -1.56
N ALA A 96 -17.12 8.91 -1.42
CA ALA A 96 -16.55 10.26 -1.48
C ALA A 96 -16.64 10.87 -2.88
N CYS A 97 -16.34 10.11 -3.94
CA CYS A 97 -16.49 10.54 -5.31
C CYS A 97 -17.92 10.97 -5.62
N ARG A 98 -18.90 10.14 -5.23
CA ARG A 98 -20.34 10.47 -5.41
C ARG A 98 -20.72 11.76 -4.70
N ARG A 99 -20.28 11.97 -3.46
CA ARG A 99 -20.56 13.21 -2.71
C ARG A 99 -19.87 14.44 -3.29
N ALA A 100 -18.65 14.25 -3.80
CA ALA A 100 -17.89 15.33 -4.46
C ALA A 100 -18.34 15.61 -5.90
N GLY A 101 -19.28 14.82 -6.44
CA GLY A 101 -19.72 14.96 -7.83
C GLY A 101 -18.70 14.49 -8.87
N VAL A 102 -17.75 13.64 -8.46
CA VAL A 102 -16.77 13.02 -9.37
C VAL A 102 -17.40 11.82 -10.05
N PRO A 103 -17.46 11.79 -11.39
CA PRO A 103 -18.08 10.70 -12.13
C PRO A 103 -17.20 9.44 -12.11
N LEU A 104 -17.79 8.29 -11.79
CA LEU A 104 -17.11 6.98 -11.83
C LEU A 104 -17.46 6.17 -13.10
N ARG A 105 -18.06 6.81 -14.10
CA ARG A 105 -18.43 6.21 -15.40
C ARG A 105 -19.12 4.83 -15.25
N GLY A 106 -18.59 3.78 -15.88
CA GLY A 106 -19.12 2.42 -15.82
C GLY A 106 -18.82 1.70 -14.50
N GLY A 107 -18.05 2.32 -13.59
CA GLY A 107 -17.69 1.76 -12.30
C GLY A 107 -16.34 1.08 -12.28
N VAL A 108 -15.99 0.50 -11.14
CA VAL A 108 -14.72 -0.17 -10.89
C VAL A 108 -14.96 -1.54 -10.28
N ALA A 109 -14.48 -2.59 -10.94
CA ALA A 109 -14.31 -3.90 -10.31
C ALA A 109 -13.00 -3.90 -9.53
N TYR A 110 -12.95 -4.55 -8.39
CA TYR A 110 -11.76 -4.54 -7.54
C TYR A 110 -11.47 -5.91 -6.94
N GLY A 111 -10.22 -6.11 -6.54
CA GLY A 111 -9.82 -7.32 -5.84
C GLY A 111 -8.37 -7.37 -5.43
N VAL A 112 -7.93 -8.58 -5.09
CA VAL A 112 -6.58 -8.84 -4.61
C VAL A 112 -5.89 -9.85 -5.52
N SER A 113 -4.67 -9.51 -5.95
CA SER A 113 -3.77 -10.44 -6.60
C SER A 113 -2.95 -11.19 -5.53
N PRO A 114 -2.85 -12.53 -5.58
CA PRO A 114 -2.07 -13.31 -4.60
C PRO A 114 -0.57 -13.21 -4.79
N THR A 115 -0.10 -12.32 -5.65
CA THR A 115 1.33 -12.11 -5.87
C THR A 115 1.98 -11.41 -4.69
N PHE A 116 3.28 -11.67 -4.49
CA PHE A 116 4.10 -10.95 -3.50
C PHE A 116 4.78 -9.70 -4.07
N ALA A 117 4.48 -9.35 -5.32
CA ALA A 117 4.89 -8.08 -5.90
C ALA A 117 4.37 -6.90 -5.06
N LEU A 118 5.07 -5.78 -5.10
CA LEU A 118 4.61 -4.54 -4.44
C LEU A 118 3.83 -3.71 -5.45
N ASN A 119 2.60 -4.12 -5.71
CA ASN A 119 1.83 -3.54 -6.79
C ASN A 119 0.40 -3.18 -6.38
N ALA A 120 -0.05 -2.02 -6.85
CA ALA A 120 -1.43 -1.62 -6.97
C ALA A 120 -1.59 -1.16 -8.42
N GLU A 121 -2.60 -1.64 -9.13
CA GLU A 121 -2.77 -1.40 -10.56
C GLU A 121 -4.23 -1.12 -10.90
N GLN A 122 -4.40 -0.15 -11.80
CA GLN A 122 -5.66 0.06 -12.51
C GLN A 122 -5.51 -0.46 -13.94
N HIS A 123 -6.44 -1.30 -14.37
CA HIS A 123 -6.54 -1.77 -15.74
C HIS A 123 -7.83 -1.26 -16.37
N HIS A 124 -7.72 -0.52 -17.45
CA HIS A 124 -8.89 -0.14 -18.24
C HIS A 124 -9.47 -1.37 -18.95
N VAL A 125 -10.77 -1.61 -18.82
CA VAL A 125 -11.44 -2.73 -19.50
C VAL A 125 -11.80 -2.29 -20.92
N PRO A 126 -11.21 -2.92 -21.96
CA PRO A 126 -11.41 -2.48 -23.35
C PRO A 126 -12.87 -2.37 -23.73
N THR A 127 -13.22 -1.34 -24.48
CA THR A 127 -14.58 -1.06 -25.03
C THR A 127 -15.67 -0.76 -24.00
N THR A 128 -15.31 -0.57 -22.73
CA THR A 128 -16.25 -0.22 -21.66
C THR A 128 -15.85 1.10 -20.99
N GLY A 129 -16.71 1.62 -20.11
CA GLY A 129 -16.37 2.72 -19.21
C GLY A 129 -15.81 2.26 -17.87
N THR A 130 -15.55 0.97 -17.71
CA THR A 130 -15.11 0.36 -16.44
C THR A 130 -13.60 0.21 -16.35
N SER A 131 -13.12 0.01 -15.13
CA SER A 131 -11.75 -0.43 -14.84
C SER A 131 -11.74 -1.55 -13.82
N VAL A 132 -10.61 -2.25 -13.75
CA VAL A 132 -10.26 -3.14 -12.64
C VAL A 132 -9.21 -2.45 -11.79
N VAL A 133 -9.41 -2.38 -10.47
CA VAL A 133 -8.40 -1.98 -9.50
C VAL A 133 -7.99 -3.20 -8.70
N GLU A 134 -6.72 -3.57 -8.78
CA GLU A 134 -6.19 -4.76 -8.14
C GLU A 134 -4.99 -4.39 -7.26
N LEU A 135 -5.03 -4.83 -5.99
CA LEU A 135 -3.91 -4.71 -5.07
C LEU A 135 -3.26 -6.07 -4.88
N SER A 136 -1.94 -6.14 -4.91
CA SER A 136 -1.27 -7.39 -4.59
C SER A 136 -1.30 -7.67 -3.08
N ALA A 137 -1.35 -8.94 -2.70
CA ALA A 137 -1.22 -9.37 -1.31
C ALA A 137 0.13 -8.92 -0.71
N GLY A 138 1.17 -8.85 -1.54
CA GLY A 138 2.47 -8.29 -1.18
C GLY A 138 2.38 -6.83 -0.78
N PHE A 139 1.66 -6.01 -1.54
CA PHE A 139 1.51 -4.59 -1.24
C PHE A 139 0.73 -4.34 0.06
N ILE A 140 -0.40 -5.02 0.26
CA ILE A 140 -1.19 -4.92 1.50
C ILE A 140 -0.34 -5.31 2.72
N SER A 141 0.40 -6.41 2.60
CA SER A 141 1.32 -6.86 3.65
C SER A 141 2.45 -5.86 3.91
N PHE A 142 3.00 -5.26 2.85
CA PHE A 142 4.02 -4.21 2.96
C PHE A 142 3.50 -3.00 3.73
N CYS A 143 2.32 -2.49 3.41
CA CYS A 143 1.67 -1.40 4.13
C CYS A 143 1.51 -1.73 5.63
N SER A 144 1.10 -2.98 5.93
CA SER A 144 1.00 -3.46 7.31
C SER A 144 2.37 -3.47 8.02
N HIS A 145 3.42 -4.00 7.39
CA HIS A 145 4.77 -4.03 7.98
C HIS A 145 5.37 -2.63 8.10
N LEU A 146 5.20 -1.78 7.10
CA LEU A 146 5.66 -0.39 7.14
C LEU A 146 4.98 0.40 8.26
N SER A 147 3.67 0.25 8.41
CA SER A 147 2.93 0.90 9.50
C SER A 147 3.41 0.48 10.89
N LYS A 148 3.79 -0.81 11.05
CA LYS A 148 4.41 -1.33 12.29
C LYS A 148 5.79 -0.72 12.52
N ALA A 149 6.66 -0.80 11.52
CA ALA A 149 8.02 -0.30 11.62
C ALA A 149 8.04 1.20 11.95
N LEU A 150 7.27 1.99 11.23
CA LEU A 150 7.24 3.44 11.40
C LEU A 150 6.61 3.85 12.74
N SER A 151 5.44 3.30 13.10
CA SER A 151 4.77 3.65 14.36
C SER A 151 5.63 3.31 15.58
N TRP A 152 6.30 2.17 15.57
CA TRP A 152 7.18 1.75 16.66
C TRP A 152 8.48 2.57 16.73
N SER A 153 8.94 3.11 15.58
CA SER A 153 10.17 3.91 15.51
C SER A 153 10.01 5.32 16.06
N ILE A 154 8.82 5.93 15.91
CA ILE A 154 8.60 7.33 16.26
C ILE A 154 8.29 7.42 17.77
N PRO A 155 9.14 8.07 18.59
CA PRO A 155 8.82 8.32 19.98
C PRO A 155 7.56 9.20 20.06
N HIS A 156 6.67 8.87 20.97
CA HIS A 156 5.47 9.64 21.20
C HIS A 156 5.14 9.76 22.68
N GLU A 157 4.50 10.85 23.04
CA GLU A 157 3.96 11.13 24.35
C GLU A 157 2.45 11.28 24.23
N SER A 158 1.74 10.54 25.06
CA SER A 158 0.28 10.75 25.21
C SER A 158 0.05 11.85 26.21
N ALA A 159 -0.49 12.97 25.75
CA ALA A 159 -0.90 14.08 26.60
C ALA A 159 -2.43 14.22 26.56
N GLY A 160 -3.12 13.50 27.46
CA GLY A 160 -4.59 13.43 27.46
C GLY A 160 -5.11 12.81 26.15
N ASN A 161 -5.94 13.56 25.41
CA ASN A 161 -6.49 13.13 24.12
C ASN A 161 -5.62 13.51 22.91
N SER A 162 -4.41 14.03 23.10
CA SER A 162 -3.50 14.41 22.02
C SER A 162 -2.31 13.46 21.95
N LEU A 163 -1.91 13.13 20.73
CA LEU A 163 -0.72 12.37 20.42
C LEU A 163 0.36 13.33 19.93
N LYS A 164 1.45 13.46 20.68
CA LYS A 164 2.61 14.24 20.28
C LYS A 164 3.69 13.30 19.77
N LEU A 165 4.03 13.43 18.49
CA LEU A 165 5.06 12.63 17.84
C LEU A 165 6.39 13.40 17.81
N ASP A 166 7.46 12.76 18.26
CA ASP A 166 8.81 13.27 18.07
C ASP A 166 9.38 12.76 16.74
N ARG A 167 9.32 13.58 15.71
CA ARG A 167 9.74 13.29 14.34
C ARG A 167 11.19 13.66 14.06
N GLN A 168 12.00 13.94 15.10
CA GLN A 168 13.40 14.24 14.93
C GLN A 168 14.16 12.97 14.48
N PRO A 169 14.84 12.98 13.30
CA PRO A 169 15.53 11.79 12.80
C PRO A 169 16.51 11.18 13.80
N ALA A 170 17.21 12.02 14.57
CA ALA A 170 18.14 11.56 15.58
C ALA A 170 17.47 10.73 16.70
N GLN A 171 16.26 11.10 17.13
CA GLN A 171 15.52 10.37 18.16
C GLN A 171 14.97 9.06 17.62
N VAL A 172 14.46 9.06 16.39
CA VAL A 172 14.01 7.86 15.70
C VAL A 172 15.16 6.88 15.53
N LEU A 173 16.33 7.33 15.03
CA LEU A 173 17.51 6.48 14.87
C LEU A 173 18.05 5.96 16.19
N LYS A 174 18.03 6.77 17.26
CA LYS A 174 18.41 6.34 18.61
C LYS A 174 17.50 5.20 19.09
N ARG A 175 16.18 5.31 18.84
CA ARG A 175 15.22 4.28 19.18
C ARG A 175 15.46 2.98 18.39
N ILE A 176 15.62 3.08 17.07
CA ILE A 176 15.92 1.93 16.21
C ILE A 176 17.24 1.25 16.65
N GLY A 177 18.26 2.04 16.96
CA GLY A 177 19.56 1.52 17.40
C GLY A 177 19.54 0.86 18.79
N GLY A 178 18.60 1.27 19.66
CA GLY A 178 18.43 0.72 21.01
C GLY A 178 17.50 -0.50 21.08
N ASP A 179 16.82 -0.86 19.98
CA ASP A 179 15.85 -1.94 19.91
C ASP A 179 16.20 -2.90 18.76
N SER A 180 16.67 -4.10 19.10
CA SER A 180 17.11 -5.09 18.13
C SER A 180 15.97 -5.61 17.24
N GLU A 181 14.77 -5.74 17.80
CA GLU A 181 13.59 -6.19 17.07
C GLU A 181 13.15 -5.14 16.04
N LEU A 182 13.14 -3.86 16.44
CA LEU A 182 12.80 -2.77 15.55
C LEU A 182 13.83 -2.59 14.43
N LYS A 183 15.13 -2.73 14.75
CA LYS A 183 16.20 -2.71 13.76
C LYS A 183 16.04 -3.86 12.76
N ARG A 184 15.73 -5.07 13.23
CA ARG A 184 15.50 -6.24 12.39
C ARG A 184 14.28 -6.05 11.51
N LEU A 185 13.17 -5.51 12.05
CA LEU A 185 11.96 -5.22 11.28
C LEU A 185 12.25 -4.29 10.09
N TRP A 186 13.00 -3.21 10.30
CA TRP A 186 13.37 -2.31 9.19
C TRP A 186 14.28 -3.00 8.16
N LEU A 187 15.24 -3.81 8.60
CA LEU A 187 16.14 -4.53 7.71
C LEU A 187 15.38 -5.55 6.85
N GLU A 188 14.48 -6.32 7.46
CA GLU A 188 13.65 -7.29 6.78
C GLU A 188 12.65 -6.61 5.83
N LEU A 189 12.07 -5.46 6.24
CA LEU A 189 11.08 -4.75 5.44
C LEU A 189 11.58 -4.42 4.03
N PHE A 190 12.77 -3.86 3.88
CA PHE A 190 13.29 -3.57 2.54
C PHE A 190 13.95 -4.80 1.91
N GLY A 191 14.67 -5.63 2.70
CA GLY A 191 15.41 -6.77 2.21
C GLY A 191 14.52 -7.89 1.66
N ALA A 192 13.51 -8.33 2.42
CA ALA A 192 12.64 -9.43 2.02
C ALA A 192 11.83 -9.10 0.76
N TYR A 193 11.27 -7.89 0.70
CA TYR A 193 10.52 -7.48 -0.49
C TYR A 193 11.44 -7.22 -1.71
N ALA A 194 12.65 -6.73 -1.50
CA ALA A 194 13.63 -6.58 -2.58
C ALA A 194 14.10 -7.92 -3.13
N TYR A 195 14.21 -8.94 -2.27
CA TYR A 195 14.61 -10.30 -2.65
C TYR A 195 13.48 -11.05 -3.37
N GLY A 196 12.23 -10.64 -3.17
CA GLY A 196 11.06 -11.28 -3.80
C GLY A 196 10.41 -12.39 -2.96
N GLU A 197 10.88 -12.59 -1.72
CA GLU A 197 10.27 -13.56 -0.79
C GLU A 197 8.97 -13.03 -0.16
N GLY A 198 8.76 -11.71 -0.26
CA GLY A 198 7.54 -11.06 0.17
C GLY A 198 7.25 -11.15 1.69
N PRO A 199 5.97 -11.15 2.08
CA PRO A 199 5.57 -11.04 3.48
C PRO A 199 5.94 -12.24 4.34
N LEU A 200 6.14 -13.41 3.74
CA LEU A 200 6.44 -14.65 4.49
C LEU A 200 7.83 -14.62 5.15
N SER A 201 8.76 -13.84 4.59
CA SER A 201 10.12 -13.67 5.14
C SER A 201 10.23 -12.53 6.14
N VAL A 202 9.18 -11.72 6.32
CA VAL A 202 9.12 -10.72 7.38
C VAL A 202 8.46 -11.33 8.61
N GLU A 203 9.20 -11.40 9.71
CA GLU A 203 8.66 -11.98 10.93
C GLU A 203 7.43 -11.21 11.43
N MET A 204 6.38 -11.95 11.78
CA MET A 204 5.18 -11.35 12.37
C MET A 204 5.51 -10.81 13.77
N ARG A 205 5.31 -9.52 13.97
CA ARG A 205 5.54 -8.84 15.25
C ARG A 205 4.31 -8.08 15.70
N ILE A 206 4.10 -8.10 17.00
CA ILE A 206 3.04 -7.32 17.64
C ILE A 206 3.64 -5.99 18.05
N VAL A 207 3.04 -4.90 17.57
CA VAL A 207 3.43 -3.56 17.98
C VAL A 207 2.97 -3.32 19.42
N PRO A 208 3.85 -2.85 20.33
CA PRO A 208 3.47 -2.54 21.70
C PRO A 208 2.29 -1.59 21.77
N HIS A 209 1.41 -1.78 22.76
CA HIS A 209 0.14 -1.07 22.91
C HIS A 209 0.21 0.46 22.72
N PRO A 210 1.22 1.21 23.21
CA PRO A 210 1.22 2.67 23.03
C PRO A 210 1.24 3.11 21.56
N TYR A 211 1.69 2.23 20.64
CA TYR A 211 1.86 2.55 19.21
C TYR A 211 0.69 2.07 18.33
N SER A 212 -0.25 1.33 18.88
CA SER A 212 -1.33 0.69 18.12
C SER A 212 -2.17 1.71 17.35
N LEU A 213 -2.55 2.83 17.97
CA LEU A 213 -3.32 3.88 17.32
C LEU A 213 -2.55 4.52 16.16
N THR A 214 -1.27 4.88 16.39
CA THR A 214 -0.42 5.44 15.33
C THR A 214 -0.27 4.47 14.17
N ARG A 215 -0.10 3.18 14.46
CA ARG A 215 -0.05 2.12 13.44
C ARG A 215 -1.33 2.05 12.62
N MET A 216 -2.51 2.04 13.27
CA MET A 216 -3.79 1.99 12.57
C MET A 216 -4.00 3.19 11.65
N LEU A 217 -3.66 4.39 12.12
CA LEU A 217 -3.77 5.62 11.33
C LEU A 217 -2.82 5.60 10.12
N LEU A 218 -1.58 5.14 10.30
CA LEU A 218 -0.60 5.00 9.20
C LEU A 218 -1.06 3.95 8.18
N LEU A 219 -1.47 2.76 8.64
CA LEU A 219 -1.93 1.68 7.77
C LEU A 219 -3.10 2.15 6.90
N ARG A 220 -4.12 2.70 7.54
CA ARG A 220 -5.29 3.24 6.82
C ARG A 220 -4.90 4.32 5.81
N ALA A 221 -3.92 5.17 6.15
CA ALA A 221 -3.46 6.23 5.27
C ALA A 221 -2.70 5.70 4.04
N PHE A 222 -1.86 4.67 4.21
CA PHE A 222 -1.16 4.03 3.10
C PHE A 222 -2.12 3.36 2.13
N GLU A 223 -3.02 2.53 2.67
CA GLU A 223 -3.97 1.76 1.87
C GLU A 223 -4.97 2.68 1.14
N LEU A 224 -5.55 3.66 1.84
CA LEU A 224 -6.52 4.56 1.24
C LEU A 224 -5.92 5.43 0.14
N PHE A 225 -4.68 5.93 0.35
CA PHE A 225 -3.99 6.68 -0.68
C PHE A 225 -3.72 5.84 -1.93
N ALA A 226 -3.24 4.60 -1.76
CA ALA A 226 -2.94 3.73 -2.89
C ALA A 226 -4.20 3.42 -3.72
N VAL A 227 -5.31 3.05 -3.06
CA VAL A 227 -6.56 2.81 -3.79
C VAL A 227 -7.09 4.08 -4.44
N ALA A 228 -7.01 5.24 -3.76
CA ALA A 228 -7.42 6.52 -4.35
C ALA A 228 -6.58 6.91 -5.58
N HIS A 229 -5.29 6.54 -5.60
CA HIS A 229 -4.39 6.73 -6.75
C HIS A 229 -4.86 5.90 -7.95
N GLU A 230 -5.21 4.62 -7.75
CA GLU A 230 -5.73 3.77 -8.82
C GLU A 230 -7.11 4.25 -9.34
N TYR A 231 -7.96 4.76 -8.43
CA TYR A 231 -9.20 5.41 -8.84
C TYR A 231 -8.98 6.71 -9.63
N ALA A 232 -7.89 7.43 -9.38
CA ALA A 232 -7.53 8.60 -10.17
C ALA A 232 -7.25 8.22 -11.63
N HIS A 233 -6.53 7.13 -11.87
CA HIS A 233 -6.31 6.61 -13.23
C HIS A 233 -7.63 6.24 -13.91
N HIS A 234 -8.58 5.64 -13.19
CA HIS A 234 -9.92 5.36 -13.72
C HIS A 234 -10.67 6.66 -14.09
N VAL A 235 -10.70 7.65 -13.19
CA VAL A 235 -11.41 8.92 -13.39
C VAL A 235 -10.85 9.71 -14.57
N ALA A 236 -9.51 9.75 -14.71
CA ALA A 236 -8.80 10.46 -15.77
C ALA A 236 -8.67 9.67 -17.08
N GLU A 237 -9.22 8.46 -17.18
CA GLU A 237 -9.12 7.57 -18.38
C GLU A 237 -7.67 7.19 -18.75
N HIS A 238 -6.77 7.18 -17.78
CA HIS A 238 -5.41 6.70 -18.02
C HIS A 238 -5.45 5.22 -18.46
N GLY A 239 -4.58 4.83 -19.38
CA GLY A 239 -4.53 3.46 -19.90
C GLY A 239 -5.58 3.10 -20.96
N ALA A 240 -6.55 4.00 -21.28
CA ALA A 240 -7.57 3.71 -22.28
C ALA A 240 -6.96 3.51 -23.68
N MET A 241 -5.94 4.27 -24.06
CA MET A 241 -5.25 4.14 -25.34
C MET A 241 -4.31 2.94 -25.38
N GLU A 242 -3.61 2.66 -24.29
CA GLU A 242 -2.74 1.49 -24.16
C GLU A 242 -3.54 0.17 -24.26
N SER A 243 -4.73 0.13 -23.68
CA SER A 243 -5.63 -1.05 -23.78
C SER A 243 -6.07 -1.36 -25.22
N LEU A 244 -5.95 -0.37 -26.12
CA LEU A 244 -6.23 -0.53 -27.55
C LEU A 244 -4.95 -0.86 -28.37
N GLY A 245 -3.80 -1.12 -27.71
CA GLY A 245 -2.55 -1.46 -28.36
C GLY A 245 -1.84 -0.27 -29.03
N VAL A 246 -2.20 0.95 -28.68
CA VAL A 246 -1.51 2.17 -29.12
C VAL A 246 -0.31 2.34 -28.19
N GLY A 247 0.91 2.14 -28.71
CA GLY A 247 2.16 2.01 -27.94
C GLY A 247 2.50 3.18 -27.03
N GLY A 248 3.54 2.98 -26.23
CA GLY A 248 4.10 3.75 -25.12
C GLY A 248 3.63 5.18 -24.88
N ASP A 249 3.18 5.47 -23.68
CA ASP A 249 2.64 6.78 -23.28
C ASP A 249 3.79 7.77 -22.96
N PRO A 250 4.05 8.79 -23.81
CA PRO A 250 5.06 9.80 -23.52
C PRO A 250 4.72 10.69 -22.31
N GLU A 251 3.49 10.65 -21.82
CA GLU A 251 2.99 11.44 -20.71
C GLU A 251 2.83 10.62 -19.42
N ALA A 252 3.30 9.37 -19.39
CA ALA A 252 3.13 8.47 -18.23
C ALA A 252 3.54 9.13 -16.90
N SER A 253 4.67 9.86 -16.89
CA SER A 253 5.14 10.56 -15.69
C SER A 253 4.18 11.65 -15.20
N SER A 254 3.58 12.42 -16.10
CA SER A 254 2.62 13.47 -15.72
C SER A 254 1.30 12.89 -15.24
N LYS A 255 0.87 11.76 -15.79
CA LYS A 255 -0.34 11.03 -15.35
C LYS A 255 -0.20 10.49 -13.93
N GLU A 256 0.99 10.03 -13.56
CA GLU A 256 1.29 9.59 -12.18
C GLU A 256 1.17 10.75 -11.18
N ILE A 257 1.72 11.92 -11.53
CA ILE A 257 1.61 13.12 -10.69
C ILE A 257 0.14 13.57 -10.59
N GLU A 258 -0.60 13.54 -11.68
CA GLU A 258 -2.03 13.87 -11.69
C GLU A 258 -2.81 12.91 -10.79
N ALA A 259 -2.54 11.61 -10.87
CA ALA A 259 -3.17 10.61 -10.03
C ALA A 259 -2.84 10.82 -8.54
N ASP A 260 -1.60 11.15 -8.21
CA ASP A 260 -1.19 11.50 -6.85
C ASP A 260 -1.96 12.71 -6.30
N MET A 261 -2.08 13.76 -7.11
CA MET A 261 -2.76 14.99 -6.71
C MET A 261 -4.26 14.79 -6.51
N PHE A 262 -4.88 14.00 -7.37
CA PHE A 262 -6.27 13.59 -7.19
C PHE A 262 -6.44 12.77 -5.91
N ALA A 263 -5.60 11.74 -5.71
CA ALA A 263 -5.65 10.86 -4.55
C ALA A 263 -5.54 11.63 -3.23
N ILE A 264 -4.57 12.54 -3.10
CA ILE A 264 -4.43 13.32 -1.86
C ILE A 264 -5.61 14.28 -1.64
N SER A 265 -6.17 14.84 -2.72
CA SER A 265 -7.34 15.71 -2.65
C SER A 265 -8.56 14.95 -2.15
N LEU A 266 -8.79 13.77 -2.72
CA LEU A 266 -9.89 12.89 -2.33
C LEU A 266 -9.73 12.38 -0.89
N CYS A 267 -8.51 11.99 -0.50
CA CYS A 267 -8.21 11.59 0.86
C CYS A 267 -8.47 12.71 1.87
N ARG A 268 -8.09 13.94 1.56
CA ARG A 268 -8.42 15.11 2.39
C ARG A 268 -9.92 15.35 2.49
N TYR A 269 -10.64 15.22 1.38
CA TYR A 269 -12.10 15.35 1.37
C TYR A 269 -12.76 14.31 2.27
N ILE A 270 -12.32 13.04 2.22
CA ILE A 270 -12.81 11.96 3.10
C ILE A 270 -12.59 12.33 4.57
N GLU A 271 -11.42 12.82 4.93
CA GLU A 271 -11.06 13.12 6.31
C GLU A 271 -11.71 14.41 6.87
N GLN A 272 -12.11 15.34 6.01
CA GLN A 272 -12.82 16.56 6.45
C GLN A 272 -14.19 16.25 7.08
N GLU A 273 -14.81 15.14 6.74
CA GLU A 273 -16.09 14.70 7.30
C GLU A 273 -15.93 14.00 8.66
N GLY A 274 -14.71 13.59 9.01
CA GLY A 274 -14.39 12.92 10.26
C GLY A 274 -14.30 13.88 11.45
N LYS A 275 -14.70 13.43 12.65
CA LYS A 275 -14.54 14.20 13.90
C LYS A 275 -13.06 14.39 14.28
N GLN A 276 -12.21 13.49 13.88
CA GLN A 276 -10.76 13.52 14.14
C GLN A 276 -10.04 13.09 12.84
N PRO A 277 -9.60 14.04 12.03
CA PRO A 277 -8.94 13.70 10.76
C PRO A 277 -7.60 12.99 10.99
N ASN A 278 -7.33 12.01 10.15
CA ASN A 278 -6.05 11.31 10.12
C ASN A 278 -4.94 12.26 9.64
N ILE A 279 -4.11 12.74 10.56
CA ILE A 279 -3.06 13.72 10.25
C ILE A 279 -2.07 13.21 9.21
N PHE A 280 -1.78 11.93 9.15
CA PHE A 280 -0.86 11.35 8.18
C PHE A 280 -1.41 11.40 6.75
N LEU A 281 -2.73 11.32 6.63
CA LEU A 281 -3.43 11.39 5.35
C LEU A 281 -3.63 12.83 4.91
N VAL A 282 -4.22 13.68 5.75
CA VAL A 282 -4.52 15.08 5.37
C VAL A 282 -3.27 15.90 5.11
N SER A 283 -2.16 15.61 5.79
CA SER A 283 -0.88 16.28 5.54
C SER A 283 -0.16 15.76 4.29
N GLY A 284 -0.53 14.59 3.78
CA GLY A 284 0.20 13.88 2.72
C GLY A 284 1.50 13.21 3.20
N ALA A 285 1.71 13.09 4.52
CA ALA A 285 2.92 12.45 5.05
C ALA A 285 2.96 10.95 4.76
N ALA A 286 1.81 10.24 4.87
CA ALA A 286 1.76 8.82 4.56
C ALA A 286 2.03 8.52 3.08
N PRO A 287 1.39 9.20 2.10
CA PRO A 287 1.77 9.08 0.69
C PRO A 287 3.26 9.20 0.44
N VAL A 288 3.88 10.24 0.96
CA VAL A 288 5.32 10.50 0.79
C VAL A 288 6.18 9.38 1.39
N VAL A 289 5.85 8.91 2.59
CA VAL A 289 6.54 7.78 3.23
C VAL A 289 6.41 6.52 2.39
N LEU A 290 5.19 6.20 1.93
CA LEU A 290 4.94 5.03 1.11
C LEU A 290 5.78 5.05 -0.17
N LEU A 291 5.74 6.14 -0.93
CA LEU A 291 6.50 6.29 -2.16
C LEU A 291 8.01 6.16 -1.93
N LYS A 292 8.56 6.82 -0.89
CA LYS A 292 9.98 6.69 -0.55
C LYS A 292 10.37 5.27 -0.14
N CYS A 293 9.52 4.60 0.64
CA CYS A 293 9.82 3.23 1.05
C CYS A 293 9.76 2.24 -0.12
N LEU A 294 8.83 2.41 -1.05
CA LEU A 294 8.80 1.63 -2.30
C LEU A 294 10.08 1.87 -3.14
N ASP A 295 10.53 3.13 -3.23
CA ASP A 295 11.79 3.44 -3.91
C ASP A 295 12.99 2.78 -3.22
N TYR A 296 13.03 2.74 -1.88
CA TYR A 296 14.11 2.07 -1.16
C TYR A 296 14.09 0.55 -1.29
N VAL A 297 12.94 -0.09 -1.42
CA VAL A 297 12.87 -1.51 -1.82
C VAL A 297 13.47 -1.70 -3.22
N ARG A 298 13.12 -0.84 -4.18
CA ARG A 298 13.69 -0.86 -5.54
C ARG A 298 15.21 -0.69 -5.53
N ARG A 299 15.73 0.27 -4.74
CA ARG A 299 17.19 0.49 -4.59
C ARG A 299 17.87 -0.70 -3.91
N THR A 300 17.25 -1.32 -2.91
CA THR A 300 17.77 -2.54 -2.27
C THR A 300 17.87 -3.68 -3.29
N ARG A 301 16.86 -3.83 -4.14
CA ARG A 301 16.89 -4.83 -5.21
C ARG A 301 18.01 -4.57 -6.22
N LYS A 302 18.23 -3.32 -6.61
CA LYS A 302 19.38 -2.96 -7.49
C LYS A 302 20.71 -3.35 -6.83
N ILE A 303 20.88 -3.14 -5.52
CA ILE A 303 22.06 -3.59 -4.78
C ILE A 303 22.22 -5.11 -4.90
N PHE A 304 21.16 -5.90 -4.65
CA PHE A 304 21.20 -7.36 -4.72
C PHE A 304 21.40 -7.89 -6.15
N ALA A 305 21.03 -7.12 -7.17
CA ALA A 305 21.32 -7.40 -8.58
C ALA A 305 22.73 -6.98 -9.03
N GLY A 306 23.56 -6.43 -8.12
CA GLY A 306 24.93 -5.99 -8.43
C GLY A 306 25.01 -4.70 -9.24
N ARG A 307 23.95 -3.93 -9.31
CA ARG A 307 23.93 -2.61 -9.97
C ARG A 307 24.20 -1.52 -8.93
N ASP A 308 25.14 -0.65 -9.21
CA ASP A 308 25.29 0.54 -8.38
C ASP A 308 24.09 1.45 -8.58
N SER A 309 23.59 2.00 -7.48
CA SER A 309 22.42 2.87 -7.46
C SER A 309 22.61 4.21 -8.21
N SER A 310 23.80 4.46 -8.72
CA SER A 310 24.14 5.67 -9.50
C SER A 310 23.75 5.60 -10.98
N GLU A 311 23.50 4.40 -11.54
CA GLU A 311 23.06 4.26 -12.92
C GLU A 311 21.51 4.28 -12.96
N GLU A 312 20.97 5.45 -13.25
CA GLU A 312 19.55 5.67 -13.46
C GLU A 312 19.13 5.04 -14.80
N THR A 313 18.35 3.97 -14.71
CA THR A 313 17.56 3.54 -15.86
C THR A 313 16.24 4.32 -15.86
N SER A 314 15.89 4.90 -16.99
CA SER A 314 14.59 5.58 -17.19
C SER A 314 13.45 4.68 -16.71
N SER A 315 12.79 5.07 -15.62
CA SER A 315 11.55 4.43 -15.18
C SER A 315 10.37 5.14 -15.88
N THR A 316 9.32 4.41 -16.14
CA THR A 316 8.05 4.98 -16.65
C THR A 316 7.36 5.88 -15.63
N HIS A 317 7.84 5.84 -14.37
CA HIS A 317 7.33 6.67 -13.29
C HIS A 317 8.25 7.86 -13.01
N PRO A 318 7.69 9.02 -12.59
CA PRO A 318 8.46 10.16 -12.13
C PRO A 318 9.30 9.76 -10.91
N GLU A 319 10.44 10.41 -10.76
CA GLU A 319 11.28 10.24 -9.57
C GLU A 319 10.47 10.58 -8.31
N THR A 320 10.72 9.85 -7.24
CA THR A 320 9.99 10.02 -5.98
C THR A 320 10.09 11.47 -5.47
N GLU A 321 11.22 12.11 -5.68
CA GLU A 321 11.46 13.50 -5.34
C GLU A 321 10.53 14.46 -6.12
N GLU A 322 10.26 14.22 -7.37
CA GLU A 322 9.32 15.02 -8.19
C GLU A 322 7.89 14.88 -7.68
N ARG A 323 7.47 13.67 -7.32
CA ARG A 323 6.15 13.41 -6.71
C ARG A 323 6.01 14.12 -5.37
N VAL A 324 7.06 14.11 -4.53
CA VAL A 324 7.07 14.82 -3.24
C VAL A 324 6.98 16.33 -3.43
N LEU A 325 7.70 16.90 -4.41
CA LEU A 325 7.62 18.33 -4.75
C LEU A 325 6.22 18.71 -5.26
N ALA A 326 5.57 17.83 -6.02
CA ALA A 326 4.18 18.05 -6.45
C ALA A 326 3.24 18.18 -5.25
N PHE A 327 3.37 17.32 -4.23
CA PHE A 327 2.58 17.45 -2.99
C PHE A 327 2.85 18.77 -2.25
N ASP A 328 4.05 19.31 -2.30
CA ASP A 328 4.40 20.57 -1.66
C ASP A 328 3.82 21.78 -2.39
N SER A 329 3.68 21.68 -3.71
CA SER A 329 3.06 22.72 -4.54
C SER A 329 1.54 22.77 -4.42
N TYR A 330 0.90 21.67 -3.98
CA TYR A 330 -0.55 21.55 -3.89
C TYR A 330 -1.10 22.10 -2.57
N VAL A 331 -1.52 23.35 -2.60
CA VAL A 331 -2.04 24.08 -1.44
C VAL A 331 -3.50 24.53 -1.61
N ASP A 332 -4.15 24.16 -2.71
CA ASP A 332 -5.51 24.60 -2.99
C ASP A 332 -6.51 24.18 -1.91
N GLY A 333 -7.30 25.12 -1.45
CA GLY A 333 -8.30 24.91 -0.39
C GLY A 333 -7.72 24.74 1.02
N ILE A 334 -6.39 24.83 1.21
CA ILE A 334 -5.74 24.69 2.52
C ILE A 334 -5.44 26.08 3.09
N PRO A 335 -5.86 26.38 4.35
CA PRO A 335 -5.44 27.60 5.01
C PRO A 335 -3.91 27.72 5.06
N PRO A 336 -3.31 28.91 4.79
CA PRO A 336 -1.85 29.04 4.68
C PRO A 336 -1.05 28.51 5.88
N GLY A 337 -1.53 28.72 7.11
CA GLY A 337 -0.89 28.19 8.31
C GLY A 337 -0.89 26.68 8.41
N LEU A 338 -1.94 26.00 7.90
CA LEU A 338 -2.00 24.55 7.82
C LEU A 338 -1.13 24.00 6.69
N ALA A 339 -1.08 24.68 5.53
CA ALA A 339 -0.24 24.29 4.41
C ALA A 339 1.25 24.19 4.83
N VAL A 340 1.75 25.21 5.54
CA VAL A 340 3.13 25.20 6.10
C VAL A 340 3.34 24.03 7.06
N ASN A 341 2.37 23.75 7.93
CA ASN A 341 2.48 22.64 8.88
C ASN A 341 2.45 21.27 8.16
N PHE A 342 1.64 21.13 7.13
CA PHE A 342 1.57 19.91 6.31
C PHE A 342 2.88 19.69 5.55
N GLN A 343 3.41 20.71 4.91
CA GLN A 343 4.72 20.66 4.25
C GLN A 343 5.82 20.25 5.24
N ARG A 344 5.89 20.90 6.39
CA ARG A 344 6.86 20.54 7.45
C ARG A 344 6.70 19.08 7.86
N THR A 345 5.46 18.61 8.02
CA THR A 345 5.19 17.23 8.40
C THR A 345 5.70 16.25 7.33
N ARG A 346 5.47 16.51 6.04
CA ARG A 346 6.03 15.70 4.95
C ARG A 346 7.55 15.67 4.98
N HIS A 347 8.19 16.84 5.10
CA HIS A 347 9.65 16.94 5.14
C HIS A 347 10.26 16.23 6.36
N ASP A 348 9.65 16.35 7.54
CA ASP A 348 10.10 15.62 8.74
C ASP A 348 10.07 14.10 8.50
N PHE A 349 8.98 13.58 7.91
CA PHE A 349 8.87 12.16 7.59
C PHE A 349 9.84 11.72 6.49
N CYS A 350 10.04 12.53 5.44
CA CYS A 350 11.10 12.29 4.46
C CYS A 350 12.45 12.13 5.14
N ALA A 351 12.83 13.09 5.97
CA ALA A 351 14.13 13.08 6.67
C ALA A 351 14.29 11.85 7.58
N VAL A 352 13.20 11.40 8.24
CA VAL A 352 13.21 10.17 9.03
C VAL A 352 13.52 8.97 8.14
N ILE A 353 12.77 8.78 7.05
CA ILE A 353 12.92 7.61 6.16
C ILE A 353 14.28 7.62 5.48
N ASP A 354 14.75 8.78 4.99
CA ASP A 354 16.09 8.93 4.39
C ASP A 354 17.20 8.57 5.39
N SER A 355 17.03 8.94 6.65
CA SER A 355 17.97 8.61 7.71
C SER A 355 17.98 7.11 8.03
N VAL A 356 16.83 6.46 8.02
CA VAL A 356 16.72 4.99 8.16
C VAL A 356 17.42 4.32 6.99
N TRP A 357 17.14 4.71 5.76
CA TRP A 357 17.79 4.17 4.57
C TRP A 357 19.32 4.32 4.63
N THR A 358 19.80 5.50 4.98
CA THR A 358 21.24 5.78 5.09
C THR A 358 21.93 4.82 6.07
N LYS A 359 21.25 4.37 7.13
CA LYS A 359 21.77 3.41 8.08
C LYS A 359 21.69 1.95 7.59
N LEU A 360 20.67 1.63 6.80
CA LEU A 360 20.46 0.25 6.34
C LEU A 360 21.24 -0.08 5.07
N ARG A 361 21.42 0.88 4.15
CA ARG A 361 22.11 0.67 2.87
C ARG A 361 23.47 -0.06 3.01
N PRO A 362 24.36 0.31 3.93
CA PRO A 362 25.63 -0.43 4.10
C PRO A 362 25.43 -1.91 4.47
N LEU A 363 24.37 -2.24 5.19
CA LEU A 363 24.08 -3.63 5.56
C LEU A 363 23.62 -4.45 4.33
N TYR A 364 22.85 -3.87 3.42
CA TYR A 364 22.49 -4.54 2.17
C TYR A 364 23.69 -4.74 1.24
N LEU A 365 24.65 -3.80 1.22
CA LEU A 365 25.91 -3.98 0.49
C LEU A 365 26.71 -5.15 1.06
N LEU A 366 26.82 -5.27 2.40
CA LEU A 366 27.47 -6.42 3.04
C LEU A 366 26.76 -7.74 2.72
N MET A 367 25.41 -7.77 2.77
CA MET A 367 24.64 -8.95 2.38
C MET A 367 24.91 -9.34 0.92
N TYR A 368 25.03 -8.35 0.03
CA TYR A 368 25.42 -8.59 -1.34
C TYR A 368 26.83 -9.17 -1.44
N GLU A 369 27.81 -8.64 -0.72
CA GLU A 369 29.18 -9.16 -0.66
C GLU A 369 29.22 -10.60 -0.11
N ASP A 370 28.39 -10.92 0.88
CA ASP A 370 28.21 -12.24 1.46
C ASP A 370 27.47 -13.25 0.55
N GLY A 371 27.08 -12.81 -0.64
CA GLY A 371 26.51 -13.70 -1.67
C GLY A 371 25.00 -13.65 -1.84
N LEU A 372 24.28 -12.77 -1.14
CA LEU A 372 22.85 -12.57 -1.39
C LEU A 372 22.66 -11.88 -2.76
N ARG A 373 22.05 -12.59 -3.72
CA ARG A 373 21.87 -12.15 -5.10
C ARG A 373 20.43 -12.35 -5.52
N VAL A 374 19.93 -11.44 -6.35
CA VAL A 374 18.68 -11.61 -7.08
C VAL A 374 18.96 -11.61 -8.56
N GLU A 375 18.20 -12.37 -9.31
CA GLU A 375 18.22 -12.25 -10.77
C GLU A 375 17.66 -10.90 -11.16
N ASP A 376 18.32 -10.27 -12.12
CA ASP A 376 17.90 -9.00 -12.67
C ASP A 376 16.82 -9.23 -13.74
N SER A 377 15.70 -9.77 -13.33
CA SER A 377 14.52 -9.81 -14.18
C SER A 377 13.76 -8.48 -14.04
N PRO A 378 13.19 -7.93 -15.13
CA PRO A 378 12.23 -6.85 -14.99
C PRO A 378 11.14 -7.32 -14.04
N VAL A 379 11.04 -6.65 -12.91
CA VAL A 379 10.08 -7.05 -11.89
C VAL A 379 8.71 -6.63 -12.36
N ALA A 380 7.80 -7.57 -12.45
CA ALA A 380 6.41 -7.37 -12.85
C ALA A 380 5.58 -6.49 -11.91
N TRP A 381 6.22 -5.69 -11.06
CA TRP A 381 5.57 -4.80 -10.11
C TRP A 381 5.74 -3.31 -10.44
N LEU A 382 6.17 -3.02 -11.67
CA LEU A 382 6.10 -1.66 -12.20
C LEU A 382 4.94 -1.62 -13.20
N PRO A 383 3.94 -0.75 -13.04
CA PRO A 383 2.93 -0.52 -14.06
C PRO A 383 3.62 -0.27 -15.41
N GLY A 384 3.22 -1.01 -16.45
CA GLY A 384 3.79 -0.88 -17.79
C GLY A 384 4.76 -1.96 -18.26
N SER A 385 5.07 -3.00 -17.45
CA SER A 385 5.94 -4.09 -17.88
C SER A 385 5.23 -5.28 -18.54
N LEU A 386 3.93 -5.17 -18.83
CA LEU A 386 3.20 -6.12 -19.67
C LEU A 386 3.21 -5.61 -21.13
N GLY A 387 4.38 -5.69 -21.78
CA GLY A 387 4.57 -5.55 -23.21
C GLY A 387 4.57 -6.91 -23.89
#